data_0f2f22bced31cade183147a80186607d
#
_entry.id   0f2f22bced31cade183147a80186607d
#
_cell.length_a   1.000
_cell.length_b   1.000
_cell.length_c   1.000
_cell.angle_alpha   90.00
_cell.angle_beta   90.00
_cell.angle_gamma   90.00
#
_symmetry.space_group_name_H-M   'P 1'
#
loop_
_entity.id
_entity.type
_entity.pdbx_description
1 polymer ?
#
loop_
_entity_poly.entity_id
_entity_poly.type
_entity_poly.pdbx_seq_one_letter_code
_entity_poly.pdbx_strand_id
1 'polypeptide(L)'
;MPIAGKFITFEGGEGAGKSTQLTRLAERLRAAGEGVLSLREPGGTPFGEKMRDVLKQPGSAIQPAAEALLFASCRAQLVADVIAPALAAGQVVLCDRFIDSTVAYQAGGRGLDRALIESANRLACGAVRPDLTILLDLDPARGLGRASVRDHGQPDRFEVLGAEFHRKVRALYHALAQEEPGRFFVLDAARPPEAVEEEIWHEVARRFR
;
A
#
# COMPACT_ATOMS: atom_id res chain seq x y z
N MET A 1 21.90 14.57 -3.59
CA MET A 1 21.75 14.58 -2.12
C MET A 1 21.12 13.26 -1.70
N PRO A 2 21.42 12.72 -0.51
CA PRO A 2 20.75 11.51 -0.02
C PRO A 2 19.25 11.75 0.19
N ILE A 3 18.44 10.70 -0.05
CA ILE A 3 16.99 10.72 0.15
C ILE A 3 16.67 10.36 1.61
N ALA A 4 17.19 11.11 2.57
CA ALA A 4 17.06 10.75 3.97
C ALA A 4 15.68 11.03 4.55
N GLY A 5 15.15 10.09 5.35
CA GLY A 5 13.90 10.26 6.10
C GLY A 5 12.66 10.41 5.24
N LYS A 6 12.59 9.72 4.07
CA LYS A 6 11.44 9.75 3.17
C LYS A 6 10.59 8.51 3.28
N PHE A 7 9.27 8.71 3.26
CA PHE A 7 8.28 7.65 3.31
C PHE A 7 7.55 7.52 1.98
N ILE A 8 7.72 6.39 1.30
CA ILE A 8 7.13 6.09 0.00
C ILE A 8 6.23 4.87 0.13
N THR A 9 4.98 4.98 -0.33
CA THR A 9 4.02 3.88 -0.31
C THR A 9 3.70 3.40 -1.72
N PHE A 10 3.43 2.10 -1.84
CA PHE A 10 2.98 1.46 -3.08
C PHE A 10 1.55 1.03 -2.91
N GLU A 11 0.68 1.55 -3.76
CA GLU A 11 -0.76 1.34 -3.72
C GLU A 11 -1.29 0.78 -5.03
N GLY A 12 -2.51 0.25 -5.01
CA GLY A 12 -3.18 -0.34 -6.17
C GLY A 12 -3.87 -1.65 -5.86
N GLY A 13 -4.63 -2.16 -6.85
CA GLY A 13 -5.40 -3.40 -6.75
C GLY A 13 -4.56 -4.67 -6.56
N GLU A 14 -5.23 -5.81 -6.51
CA GLU A 14 -4.57 -7.11 -6.46
C GLU A 14 -3.80 -7.36 -7.76
N GLY A 15 -2.66 -8.05 -7.69
CA GLY A 15 -1.83 -8.38 -8.85
C GLY A 15 -1.22 -7.19 -9.62
N ALA A 16 -1.31 -5.95 -9.08
CA ALA A 16 -0.78 -4.75 -9.75
C ALA A 16 0.76 -4.68 -9.78
N GLY A 17 1.47 -5.55 -9.07
CA GLY A 17 2.94 -5.59 -9.09
C GLY A 17 3.61 -4.75 -8.00
N LYS A 18 2.88 -4.30 -6.98
CA LYS A 18 3.39 -3.46 -5.88
C LYS A 18 4.67 -4.00 -5.25
N SER A 19 4.65 -5.24 -4.76
CA SER A 19 5.80 -5.85 -4.08
C SER A 19 7.01 -5.98 -5.02
N THR A 20 6.79 -6.27 -6.30
CA THR A 20 7.86 -6.33 -7.32
C THR A 20 8.52 -4.96 -7.49
N GLN A 21 7.73 -3.91 -7.68
CA GLN A 21 8.26 -2.56 -7.88
C GLN A 21 8.91 -2.00 -6.60
N LEU A 22 8.34 -2.31 -5.43
CA LEU A 22 8.94 -1.95 -4.15
C LEU A 22 10.33 -2.59 -3.99
N THR A 23 10.46 -3.89 -4.29
CA THR A 23 11.75 -4.61 -4.20
C THR A 23 12.78 -4.00 -5.14
N ARG A 24 12.42 -3.76 -6.39
CA ARG A 24 13.30 -3.13 -7.40
C ARG A 24 13.75 -1.72 -6.98
N LEU A 25 12.83 -0.88 -6.50
CA LEU A 25 13.18 0.44 -5.99
C LEU A 25 14.12 0.34 -4.77
N ALA A 26 13.85 -0.59 -3.84
CA ALA A 26 14.70 -0.79 -2.66
C ALA A 26 16.12 -1.19 -3.05
N GLU A 27 16.30 -2.06 -4.02
CA GLU A 27 17.60 -2.49 -4.54
C GLU A 27 18.36 -1.32 -5.17
N ARG A 28 17.70 -0.53 -6.01
CA ARG A 28 18.33 0.66 -6.64
C ARG A 28 18.73 1.73 -5.63
N LEU A 29 17.90 1.98 -4.62
CA LEU A 29 18.22 2.93 -3.56
C LEU A 29 19.39 2.45 -2.71
N ARG A 30 19.44 1.16 -2.34
CA ARG A 30 20.58 0.58 -1.61
C ARG A 30 21.87 0.63 -2.43
N ALA A 31 21.81 0.33 -3.72
CA ALA A 31 22.95 0.46 -4.63
C ALA A 31 23.45 1.91 -4.74
N ALA A 32 22.55 2.89 -4.53
CA ALA A 32 22.88 4.30 -4.47
C ALA A 32 23.38 4.77 -3.08
N GLY A 33 23.53 3.86 -2.11
CA GLY A 33 24.05 4.14 -0.75
C GLY A 33 23.01 4.58 0.26
N GLU A 34 21.70 4.48 -0.06
CA GLU A 34 20.63 4.85 0.87
C GLU A 34 20.35 3.74 1.89
N GLY A 35 20.08 4.11 3.13
CA GLY A 35 19.52 3.20 4.14
C GLY A 35 18.04 2.97 3.86
N VAL A 36 17.65 1.76 3.46
CA VAL A 36 16.26 1.45 3.03
C VAL A 36 15.63 0.37 3.89
N LEU A 37 14.47 0.69 4.45
CA LEU A 37 13.58 -0.24 5.14
C LEU A 37 12.37 -0.55 4.23
N SER A 38 12.14 -1.85 3.97
CA SER A 38 11.02 -2.33 3.17
C SER A 38 9.99 -3.01 4.07
N LEU A 39 8.73 -2.58 3.97
CA LEU A 39 7.62 -3.00 4.82
C LEU A 39 6.39 -3.38 3.98
N ARG A 40 5.41 -4.01 4.63
CA ARG A 40 4.08 -4.26 4.05
C ARG A 40 3.00 -4.14 5.12
N GLU A 41 1.80 -3.74 4.73
CA GLU A 41 0.62 -3.79 5.58
C GLU A 41 -0.45 -4.77 5.06
N PRO A 42 -1.21 -5.39 5.95
CA PRO A 42 -0.93 -5.51 7.38
C PRO A 42 0.28 -6.41 7.61
N GLY A 43 1.07 -6.14 8.67
CA GLY A 43 2.29 -6.89 8.99
C GLY A 43 3.40 -6.01 9.56
N GLY A 44 4.64 -6.52 9.48
CA GLY A 44 5.85 -5.79 9.86
C GLY A 44 6.12 -5.70 11.36
N THR A 45 5.24 -6.22 12.20
CA THR A 45 5.43 -6.39 13.65
C THR A 45 4.86 -7.74 14.08
N PRO A 46 5.29 -8.33 15.23
CA PRO A 46 4.71 -9.60 15.71
C PRO A 46 3.18 -9.54 15.87
N PHE A 47 2.64 -8.40 16.30
CA PHE A 47 1.20 -8.16 16.38
C PHE A 47 0.58 -8.11 14.98
N GLY A 48 1.15 -7.30 14.09
CA GLY A 48 0.66 -7.12 12.72
C GLY A 48 0.63 -8.42 11.91
N GLU A 49 1.64 -9.30 12.05
CA GLU A 49 1.67 -10.59 11.35
C GLU A 49 0.54 -11.51 11.84
N LYS A 50 0.27 -11.60 13.15
CA LYS A 50 -0.86 -12.38 13.69
C LYS A 50 -2.21 -11.87 13.16
N MET A 51 -2.38 -10.55 13.13
CA MET A 51 -3.61 -9.95 12.61
C MET A 51 -3.74 -10.11 11.09
N ARG A 52 -2.62 -10.14 10.37
CA ARG A 52 -2.60 -10.46 8.93
C ARG A 52 -3.18 -11.85 8.66
N ASP A 53 -2.79 -12.86 9.44
CA ASP A 53 -3.32 -14.22 9.32
C ASP A 53 -4.84 -14.22 9.52
N VAL A 54 -5.32 -13.53 10.55
CA VAL A 54 -6.76 -13.38 10.80
C VAL A 54 -7.48 -12.67 9.65
N LEU A 55 -6.92 -11.55 9.18
CA LEU A 55 -7.51 -10.73 8.13
C LEU A 55 -7.55 -11.42 6.76
N LYS A 56 -6.57 -12.28 6.47
CA LYS A 56 -6.45 -12.97 5.17
C LYS A 56 -7.09 -14.35 5.16
N GLN A 57 -7.44 -14.91 6.30
CA GLN A 57 -8.00 -16.26 6.41
C GLN A 57 -9.25 -16.42 5.55
N PRO A 58 -9.25 -17.34 4.56
CA PRO A 58 -10.43 -17.61 3.74
C PRO A 58 -11.63 -18.02 4.60
N GLY A 59 -12.83 -17.54 4.22
CA GLY A 59 -14.06 -17.88 4.95
C GLY A 59 -14.28 -17.14 6.27
N SER A 60 -13.35 -16.32 6.74
CA SER A 60 -13.54 -15.49 7.94
C SER A 60 -14.68 -14.49 7.76
N ALA A 61 -15.69 -14.55 8.61
CA ALA A 61 -16.82 -13.62 8.64
C ALA A 61 -16.49 -12.38 9.49
N ILE A 62 -15.54 -11.55 9.04
CA ILE A 62 -15.20 -10.30 9.71
C ILE A 62 -16.10 -9.18 9.18
N GLN A 63 -16.82 -8.50 10.08
CA GLN A 63 -17.66 -7.37 9.73
C GLN A 63 -16.81 -6.19 9.23
N PRO A 64 -17.29 -5.38 8.27
CA PRO A 64 -16.52 -4.28 7.68
C PRO A 64 -15.89 -3.33 8.68
N ALA A 65 -16.62 -2.94 9.73
CA ALA A 65 -16.09 -2.05 10.76
C ALA A 65 -14.96 -2.71 11.57
N ALA A 66 -15.11 -4.00 11.93
CA ALA A 66 -14.07 -4.74 12.62
C ALA A 66 -12.83 -4.92 11.75
N GLU A 67 -13.01 -5.19 10.44
CA GLU A 67 -11.93 -5.24 9.46
C GLU A 67 -11.14 -3.93 9.42
N ALA A 68 -11.83 -2.78 9.32
CA ALA A 68 -11.20 -1.47 9.30
C ALA A 68 -10.40 -1.17 10.57
N LEU A 69 -10.95 -1.48 11.74
CA LEU A 69 -10.29 -1.30 13.04
C LEU A 69 -9.06 -2.21 13.19
N LEU A 70 -9.11 -3.44 12.69
CA LEU A 70 -7.95 -4.34 12.68
C LEU A 70 -6.81 -3.79 11.81
N PHE A 71 -7.10 -3.26 10.61
CA PHE A 71 -6.09 -2.58 9.80
C PHE A 71 -5.51 -1.36 10.51
N ALA A 72 -6.35 -0.53 11.12
CA ALA A 72 -5.90 0.64 11.86
C ALA A 72 -5.03 0.27 13.07
N SER A 73 -5.37 -0.78 13.80
CA SER A 73 -4.57 -1.24 14.95
C SER A 73 -3.19 -1.79 14.53
N CYS A 74 -3.14 -2.57 13.44
CA CYS A 74 -1.86 -3.04 12.88
C CYS A 74 -0.98 -1.85 12.47
N ARG A 75 -1.57 -0.87 11.82
CA ARG A 75 -0.87 0.35 11.38
C ARG A 75 -0.36 1.16 12.56
N ALA A 76 -1.16 1.36 13.60
CA ALA A 76 -0.74 2.08 14.80
C ALA A 76 0.51 1.45 15.42
N GLN A 77 0.53 0.12 15.54
CA GLN A 77 1.70 -0.60 16.05
C GLN A 77 2.91 -0.46 15.12
N LEU A 78 2.71 -0.64 13.79
CA LEU A 78 3.78 -0.53 12.80
C LEU A 78 4.39 0.88 12.75
N VAL A 79 3.56 1.91 12.84
CA VAL A 79 4.02 3.30 12.86
C VAL A 79 4.84 3.58 14.11
N ALA A 80 4.37 3.18 15.28
CA ALA A 80 5.04 3.46 16.55
C ALA A 80 6.37 2.71 16.68
N ASP A 81 6.38 1.41 16.36
CA ASP A 81 7.52 0.55 16.62
C ASP A 81 8.59 0.60 15.52
N VAL A 82 8.19 0.91 14.28
CA VAL A 82 9.04 0.68 13.11
C VAL A 82 9.17 1.92 12.21
N ILE A 83 8.06 2.46 11.70
CA ILE A 83 8.12 3.51 10.67
C ILE A 83 8.68 4.82 11.26
N ALA A 84 8.11 5.31 12.35
CA ALA A 84 8.54 6.58 12.94
C ALA A 84 10.01 6.55 13.40
N PRO A 85 10.50 5.49 14.10
CA PRO A 85 11.92 5.37 14.42
C PRO A 85 12.84 5.33 13.19
N ALA A 86 12.45 4.59 12.13
CA ALA A 86 13.26 4.50 10.91
C ALA A 86 13.37 5.85 10.19
N LEU A 87 12.26 6.58 10.08
CA LEU A 87 12.25 7.93 9.50
C LEU A 87 13.10 8.90 10.33
N ALA A 88 13.01 8.84 11.65
CA ALA A 88 13.84 9.65 12.56
C ALA A 88 15.33 9.32 12.44
N ALA A 89 15.66 8.06 12.13
CA ALA A 89 17.04 7.63 11.85
C ALA A 89 17.51 7.99 10.43
N GLY A 90 16.70 8.70 9.64
CA GLY A 90 17.04 9.12 8.29
C GLY A 90 16.91 8.00 7.23
N GLN A 91 16.29 6.87 7.54
CA GLN A 91 16.08 5.81 6.56
C GLN A 91 14.98 6.18 5.56
N VAL A 92 15.11 5.69 4.34
CA VAL A 92 14.00 5.66 3.38
C VAL A 92 13.10 4.48 3.73
N VAL A 93 11.84 4.76 4.00
CA VAL A 93 10.84 3.72 4.29
C VAL A 93 9.99 3.49 3.05
N LEU A 94 9.94 2.24 2.57
CA LEU A 94 9.07 1.78 1.50
C LEU A 94 8.02 0.84 2.09
N CYS A 95 6.73 1.07 1.79
CA CYS A 95 5.67 0.22 2.33
C CYS A 95 4.69 -0.23 1.22
N ASP A 96 4.48 -1.55 1.10
CA ASP A 96 3.44 -2.13 0.27
C ASP A 96 2.11 -2.02 1.02
N ARG A 97 1.27 -1.08 0.60
CA ARG A 97 0.02 -0.60 1.20
C ARG A 97 0.24 0.25 2.46
N PHE A 98 -0.64 1.25 2.63
CA PHE A 98 -0.73 2.10 3.82
C PHE A 98 -2.14 2.69 3.94
N ILE A 99 -2.27 3.95 4.39
CA ILE A 99 -3.57 4.61 4.65
C ILE A 99 -4.51 4.62 3.46
N ASP A 100 -3.99 4.79 2.25
CA ASP A 100 -4.79 4.89 1.02
C ASP A 100 -5.47 3.56 0.68
N SER A 101 -4.82 2.41 0.99
CA SER A 101 -5.46 1.09 0.92
C SER A 101 -6.70 0.99 1.81
N THR A 102 -6.64 1.48 3.07
CA THR A 102 -7.79 1.42 3.96
C THR A 102 -8.93 2.30 3.47
N VAL A 103 -8.63 3.49 2.95
CA VAL A 103 -9.68 4.33 2.34
C VAL A 103 -10.28 3.62 1.12
N ALA A 104 -9.45 3.11 0.21
CA ALA A 104 -9.94 2.47 -1.01
C ALA A 104 -10.77 1.21 -0.74
N TYR A 105 -10.30 0.33 0.16
CA TYR A 105 -10.95 -0.95 0.42
C TYR A 105 -12.13 -0.84 1.39
N GLN A 106 -11.98 -0.15 2.52
CA GLN A 106 -13.01 -0.10 3.55
C GLN A 106 -14.06 1.00 3.25
N ALA A 107 -13.69 2.16 2.77
CA ALA A 107 -14.68 3.15 2.34
C ALA A 107 -15.20 2.83 0.93
N GLY A 108 -14.33 2.68 -0.08
CA GLY A 108 -14.75 2.40 -1.45
C GLY A 108 -15.39 1.03 -1.61
N GLY A 109 -14.66 -0.02 -1.25
CA GLY A 109 -15.07 -1.41 -1.43
C GLY A 109 -16.20 -1.85 -0.50
N ARG A 110 -16.06 -1.63 0.82
CA ARG A 110 -17.04 -2.02 1.84
C ARG A 110 -18.17 -1.00 2.04
N GLY A 111 -18.01 0.24 1.54
CA GLY A 111 -19.02 1.29 1.67
C GLY A 111 -19.10 1.92 3.06
N LEU A 112 -18.04 1.84 3.86
CA LEU A 112 -18.00 2.54 5.15
C LEU A 112 -17.85 4.05 4.94
N ASP A 113 -18.30 4.83 5.93
CA ASP A 113 -18.13 6.28 5.92
C ASP A 113 -16.64 6.64 5.85
N ARG A 114 -16.28 7.37 4.79
CA ARG A 114 -14.90 7.77 4.51
C ARG A 114 -14.30 8.62 5.64
N ALA A 115 -15.09 9.52 6.23
CA ALA A 115 -14.63 10.39 7.31
C ALA A 115 -14.24 9.60 8.58
N LEU A 116 -14.97 8.52 8.87
CA LEU A 116 -14.63 7.61 9.97
C LEU A 116 -13.34 6.83 9.68
N ILE A 117 -13.17 6.34 8.46
CA ILE A 117 -11.93 5.65 8.04
C ILE A 117 -10.72 6.59 8.12
N GLU A 118 -10.84 7.81 7.62
CA GLU A 118 -9.79 8.82 7.72
C GLU A 118 -9.47 9.20 9.17
N SER A 119 -10.48 9.23 10.04
CA SER A 119 -10.28 9.49 11.48
C SER A 119 -9.51 8.35 12.16
N ALA A 120 -9.83 7.09 11.83
CA ALA A 120 -9.08 5.93 12.30
C ALA A 120 -7.62 5.95 11.79
N ASN A 121 -7.40 6.32 10.53
CA ASN A 121 -6.07 6.50 9.96
C ASN A 121 -5.29 7.62 10.68
N ARG A 122 -5.92 8.76 10.95
CA ARG A 122 -5.28 9.86 11.72
C ARG A 122 -4.86 9.42 13.12
N LEU A 123 -5.72 8.68 13.81
CA LEU A 123 -5.39 8.12 15.13
C LEU A 123 -4.21 7.14 15.05
N ALA A 124 -4.20 6.26 14.06
CA ALA A 124 -3.18 5.23 13.89
C ALA A 124 -1.80 5.80 13.51
N CYS A 125 -1.78 6.87 12.70
CA CYS A 125 -0.53 7.37 12.11
C CYS A 125 0.06 8.58 12.85
N GLY A 126 -0.74 9.28 13.67
CA GLY A 126 -0.28 10.56 14.23
C GLY A 126 0.14 11.54 13.14
N ALA A 127 1.40 11.97 13.19
CA ALA A 127 1.99 12.89 12.21
C ALA A 127 2.59 12.18 10.98
N VAL A 128 2.73 10.85 11.00
CA VAL A 128 3.35 10.09 9.90
C VAL A 128 2.44 10.09 8.67
N ARG A 129 2.97 10.56 7.55
CA ARG A 129 2.30 10.59 6.23
C ARG A 129 3.27 10.20 5.14
N PRO A 130 2.83 9.55 4.06
CA PRO A 130 3.68 9.32 2.90
C PRO A 130 4.09 10.65 2.23
N ASP A 131 5.38 10.78 1.88
CA ASP A 131 5.89 11.85 1.03
C ASP A 131 5.52 11.62 -0.45
N LEU A 132 5.41 10.33 -0.84
CA LEU A 132 5.05 9.90 -2.18
C LEU A 132 4.22 8.62 -2.10
N THR A 133 3.10 8.58 -2.80
CA THR A 133 2.30 7.37 -3.03
C THR A 133 2.40 6.98 -4.51
N ILE A 134 2.99 5.82 -4.78
CA ILE A 134 3.05 5.24 -6.12
C ILE A 134 1.81 4.38 -6.32
N LEU A 135 0.88 4.84 -7.14
CA LEU A 135 -0.34 4.11 -7.47
C LEU A 135 -0.12 3.32 -8.76
N LEU A 136 -0.03 2.00 -8.63
CA LEU A 136 0.03 1.06 -9.74
C LEU A 136 -1.39 0.75 -10.20
N ASP A 137 -1.85 1.45 -11.23
CA ASP A 137 -3.18 1.28 -11.79
C ASP A 137 -3.23 0.08 -12.72
N LEU A 138 -4.11 -0.87 -12.42
CA LEU A 138 -4.34 -2.05 -13.24
C LEU A 138 -5.84 -2.37 -13.27
N ASP A 139 -6.30 -2.79 -14.44
CA ASP A 139 -7.67 -3.32 -14.56
C ASP A 139 -7.88 -4.49 -13.57
N PRO A 140 -8.97 -4.48 -12.77
CA PRO A 140 -9.19 -5.48 -11.74
C PRO A 140 -9.22 -6.92 -12.26
N ALA A 141 -9.78 -7.18 -13.45
CA ALA A 141 -9.85 -8.53 -13.99
C ALA A 141 -8.44 -9.06 -14.33
N ARG A 142 -7.58 -8.19 -14.89
CA ARG A 142 -6.16 -8.56 -15.15
C ARG A 142 -5.40 -8.77 -13.86
N GLY A 143 -5.65 -7.92 -12.87
CA GLY A 143 -5.00 -8.00 -11.56
C GLY A 143 -5.34 -9.29 -10.81
N LEU A 144 -6.62 -9.64 -10.71
CA LEU A 144 -7.09 -10.88 -10.09
C LEU A 144 -6.56 -12.12 -10.82
N GLY A 145 -6.49 -12.08 -12.16
CA GLY A 145 -5.88 -13.17 -12.93
C GLY A 145 -4.40 -13.37 -12.57
N ARG A 146 -3.60 -12.29 -12.43
CA ARG A 146 -2.20 -12.37 -11.99
C ARG A 146 -2.08 -12.89 -10.55
N ALA A 147 -2.95 -12.45 -9.64
CA ALA A 147 -2.97 -12.89 -8.25
C ALA A 147 -3.28 -14.38 -8.15
N SER A 148 -4.28 -14.89 -8.86
CA SER A 148 -4.64 -16.31 -8.89
C SER A 148 -3.49 -17.20 -9.35
N VAL A 149 -2.70 -16.77 -10.35
CA VAL A 149 -1.50 -17.52 -10.79
C VAL A 149 -0.44 -17.53 -9.70
N ARG A 150 -0.17 -16.39 -9.05
CA ARG A 150 0.82 -16.27 -7.96
C ARG A 150 0.50 -17.19 -6.78
N ASP A 151 -0.79 -17.24 -6.39
CA ASP A 151 -1.25 -17.95 -5.19
C ASP A 151 -1.70 -19.39 -5.48
N HIS A 152 -1.33 -19.92 -6.65
CA HIS A 152 -1.65 -21.29 -7.08
C HIS A 152 -3.16 -21.63 -6.98
N GLY A 153 -4.01 -20.66 -7.26
CA GLY A 153 -5.47 -20.81 -7.18
C GLY A 153 -6.03 -20.89 -5.75
N GLN A 154 -5.27 -20.47 -4.75
CA GLN A 154 -5.72 -20.36 -3.35
C GLN A 154 -5.93 -18.89 -2.96
N PRO A 155 -7.04 -18.26 -3.39
CA PRO A 155 -7.26 -16.84 -3.17
C PRO A 155 -7.47 -16.53 -1.69
N ASP A 156 -6.96 -15.40 -1.25
CA ASP A 156 -7.28 -14.86 0.07
C ASP A 156 -8.70 -14.26 0.13
N ARG A 157 -9.10 -13.82 1.33
CA ARG A 157 -10.43 -13.28 1.59
C ARG A 157 -10.77 -12.05 0.75
N PHE A 158 -9.80 -11.28 0.29
CA PHE A 158 -10.03 -10.08 -0.54
C PHE A 158 -10.11 -10.43 -2.03
N GLU A 159 -9.35 -11.39 -2.48
CA GLU A 159 -9.30 -11.81 -3.88
C GLU A 159 -10.61 -12.48 -4.34
N VAL A 160 -11.36 -13.12 -3.42
CA VAL A 160 -12.68 -13.71 -3.72
C VAL A 160 -13.80 -12.68 -3.80
N LEU A 161 -13.55 -11.42 -3.45
CA LEU A 161 -14.55 -10.38 -3.58
C LEU A 161 -14.81 -10.06 -5.06
N GLY A 162 -16.07 -9.94 -5.42
CA GLY A 162 -16.48 -9.80 -6.81
C GLY A 162 -15.87 -8.59 -7.55
N ALA A 163 -15.93 -8.63 -8.88
CA ALA A 163 -15.35 -7.59 -9.74
C ALA A 163 -15.87 -6.17 -9.44
N GLU A 164 -17.10 -6.04 -8.98
CA GLU A 164 -17.67 -4.74 -8.59
C GLU A 164 -16.95 -4.13 -7.40
N PHE A 165 -16.62 -4.94 -6.39
CA PHE A 165 -15.83 -4.50 -5.23
C PHE A 165 -14.48 -3.90 -5.69
N HIS A 166 -13.75 -4.62 -6.52
CA HIS A 166 -12.43 -4.17 -6.99
C HIS A 166 -12.54 -2.95 -7.93
N ARG A 167 -13.62 -2.80 -8.68
CA ARG A 167 -13.88 -1.57 -9.46
C ARG A 167 -14.09 -0.36 -8.55
N LYS A 168 -14.86 -0.51 -7.45
CA LYS A 168 -15.06 0.57 -6.46
C LYS A 168 -13.74 0.95 -5.78
N VAL A 169 -12.92 -0.05 -5.40
CA VAL A 169 -11.58 0.18 -4.85
C VAL A 169 -10.72 0.99 -5.81
N ARG A 170 -10.63 0.57 -7.09
CA ARG A 170 -9.87 1.29 -8.12
C ARG A 170 -10.36 2.72 -8.32
N ALA A 171 -11.69 2.90 -8.40
CA ALA A 171 -12.28 4.23 -8.56
C ALA A 171 -11.92 5.17 -7.40
N LEU A 172 -11.91 4.67 -6.16
CA LEU A 172 -11.54 5.49 -5.01
C LEU A 172 -10.04 5.80 -4.96
N TYR A 173 -9.16 4.89 -5.40
CA TYR A 173 -7.74 5.23 -5.59
C TYR A 173 -7.53 6.37 -6.58
N HIS A 174 -8.27 6.36 -7.71
CA HIS A 174 -8.21 7.47 -8.67
C HIS A 174 -8.72 8.79 -8.09
N ALA A 175 -9.81 8.75 -7.30
CA ALA A 175 -10.30 9.94 -6.61
C ALA A 175 -9.25 10.51 -5.64
N LEU A 176 -8.62 9.66 -4.82
CA LEU A 176 -7.53 10.07 -3.92
C LEU A 176 -6.35 10.70 -4.67
N ALA A 177 -5.96 10.11 -5.81
CA ALA A 177 -4.90 10.65 -6.64
C ALA A 177 -5.25 12.02 -7.23
N GLN A 178 -6.51 12.25 -7.59
CA GLN A 178 -7.00 13.56 -8.07
C GLN A 178 -7.07 14.60 -6.95
N GLU A 179 -7.40 14.20 -5.73
CA GLU A 179 -7.46 15.09 -4.56
C GLU A 179 -6.06 15.52 -4.10
N GLU A 180 -5.05 14.64 -4.21
CA GLU A 180 -3.68 14.90 -3.76
C GLU A 180 -2.64 14.71 -4.89
N PRO A 181 -2.73 15.43 -6.02
CA PRO A 181 -1.85 15.20 -7.20
C PRO A 181 -0.37 15.47 -6.87
N GLY A 182 -0.08 16.27 -5.87
CA GLY A 182 1.28 16.52 -5.38
C GLY A 182 1.90 15.31 -4.66
N ARG A 183 1.09 14.44 -4.05
CA ARG A 183 1.55 13.24 -3.32
C ARG A 183 1.51 11.98 -4.18
N PHE A 184 0.51 11.83 -5.01
CA PHE A 184 0.34 10.64 -5.85
C PHE A 184 1.17 10.69 -7.14
N PHE A 185 1.67 9.53 -7.54
CA PHE A 185 2.23 9.27 -8.85
C PHE A 185 1.53 8.02 -9.41
N VAL A 186 0.71 8.22 -10.44
CA VAL A 186 -0.13 7.16 -11.03
C VAL A 186 0.57 6.57 -12.25
N LEU A 187 0.69 5.24 -12.28
CA LEU A 187 1.36 4.49 -13.35
C LEU A 187 0.46 3.38 -13.89
N ASP A 188 0.44 3.22 -15.21
CA ASP A 188 -0.17 2.07 -15.87
C ASP A 188 0.66 0.80 -15.60
N ALA A 189 0.17 -0.05 -14.71
CA ALA A 189 0.80 -1.32 -14.33
C ALA A 189 0.53 -2.47 -15.33
N ALA A 190 -0.14 -2.18 -16.45
CA ALA A 190 -0.27 -3.12 -17.56
C ALA A 190 1.00 -3.20 -18.42
N ARG A 191 1.87 -2.19 -18.34
CA ARG A 191 3.13 -2.06 -19.05
C ARG A 191 4.19 -3.05 -18.55
N PRO A 192 5.28 -3.27 -19.31
CA PRO A 192 6.40 -4.10 -18.86
C PRO A 192 6.95 -3.64 -17.49
N PRO A 193 7.23 -4.56 -16.57
CA PRO A 193 7.71 -4.21 -15.22
C PRO A 193 8.96 -3.33 -15.21
N GLU A 194 9.84 -3.49 -16.21
CA GLU A 194 11.07 -2.71 -16.38
C GLU A 194 10.77 -1.25 -16.74
N ALA A 195 9.77 -1.03 -17.59
CA ALA A 195 9.35 0.33 -17.96
C ALA A 195 8.71 1.07 -16.78
N VAL A 196 7.92 0.34 -15.97
CA VAL A 196 7.32 0.89 -14.74
C VAL A 196 8.41 1.23 -13.72
N GLU A 197 9.40 0.36 -13.54
CA GLU A 197 10.56 0.58 -12.66
C GLU A 197 11.32 1.86 -13.02
N GLU A 198 11.63 2.06 -14.31
CA GLU A 198 12.36 3.25 -14.75
C GLU A 198 11.59 4.54 -14.46
N GLU A 199 10.28 4.56 -14.69
CA GLU A 199 9.45 5.73 -14.37
C GLU A 199 9.40 6.00 -12.86
N ILE A 200 9.27 4.96 -12.03
CA ILE A 200 9.32 5.09 -10.57
C ILE A 200 10.67 5.69 -10.14
N TRP A 201 11.77 5.17 -10.69
CA TRP A 201 13.09 5.68 -10.38
C TRP A 201 13.27 7.15 -10.74
N HIS A 202 12.84 7.53 -11.95
CA HIS A 202 12.91 8.91 -12.41
C HIS A 202 12.08 9.84 -11.53
N GLU A 203 10.88 9.43 -11.13
CA GLU A 203 10.01 10.23 -10.27
C GLU A 203 10.59 10.40 -8.87
N VAL A 204 11.12 9.33 -8.27
CA VAL A 204 11.80 9.39 -6.96
C VAL A 204 13.04 10.28 -7.03
N ALA A 205 13.85 10.16 -8.08
CA ALA A 205 15.02 11.02 -8.27
C ALA A 205 14.62 12.48 -8.46
N ARG A 206 13.59 12.76 -9.25
CA ARG A 206 13.07 14.12 -9.51
C ARG A 206 12.56 14.80 -8.22
N ARG A 207 11.90 14.03 -7.33
CA ARG A 207 11.30 14.61 -6.11
C ARG A 207 12.29 14.80 -4.97
N PHE A 208 13.25 13.92 -4.85
CA PHE A 208 14.03 13.81 -3.62
C PHE A 208 15.55 13.96 -3.82
N ARG A 209 16.03 14.02 -5.06
CA ARG A 209 17.44 14.26 -5.41
C ARG A 209 17.64 15.59 -6.11
#